data_53b2bf8e6a4d1610d3727ac2660e6170
#
_entry.id   53b2bf8e6a4d1610d3727ac2660e6170
#
_cell.length_a   1.000
_cell.length_b   1.000
_cell.length_c   1.000
_cell.angle_alpha   90.00
_cell.angle_beta   90.00
_cell.angle_gamma   90.00
#
_symmetry.space_group_name_H-M   'P 1'
#
loop_
_entity.id
_entity.type
_entity.pdbx_description
1 polymer ?
#
loop_
_entity_poly.entity_id
_entity_poly.type
_entity_poly.pdbx_seq_one_letter_code
_entity_poly.pdbx_strand_id
1 'polypeptide(L)'
;MAEGEEMLELILSTESRVLSTNIKDFEQRAEQFLSGLTQKFETDDDFVAAKEEVKTLKEAEEKIREAIKTATSGEVASLIETAETIAERFRTERLNREKLVKAKEAEIKTGVVNAAFAEISKVRYSYVSDISLAIEKIYPKAKLQDRLNEAAKRRSTLATLTKAVNAEATAIIAELGQESARLIARHKLIPVEYDYLFKDWLELIVGDADLEPIVAERVQAEKQRQAQANAAEVEADKTTQQAVEKPQEIAKETAENVVLADFVITIRLNQTTQQQAVEIARKLKAELGDVVSLNKAK
;
A
#
# COMPACT_ATOMS: atom_id res chain seq x y z
N MET A 1 45.05 -4.75 8.64
CA MET A 1 44.77 -4.13 7.32
C MET A 1 46.00 -4.03 6.38
N ALA A 2 47.19 -4.42 6.83
CA ALA A 2 48.41 -4.45 5.99
C ALA A 2 48.72 -5.80 5.30
N GLU A 3 48.04 -6.87 5.70
CA GLU A 3 48.34 -8.24 5.16
C GLU A 3 47.67 -8.52 3.80
N GLY A 4 46.71 -7.70 3.38
CA GLY A 4 46.00 -7.90 2.11
C GLY A 4 46.69 -7.31 0.88
N GLU A 5 47.57 -6.32 1.06
CA GLU A 5 48.23 -5.66 -0.08
C GLU A 5 49.45 -6.42 -0.60
N GLU A 6 50.13 -7.19 0.25
CA GLU A 6 51.28 -8.04 -0.17
C GLU A 6 50.88 -9.30 -0.94
N MET A 7 49.63 -9.71 -0.88
CA MET A 7 49.20 -11.03 -1.42
C MET A 7 49.01 -11.10 -2.94
N LEU A 8 48.90 -9.98 -3.63
CA LEU A 8 48.53 -9.94 -5.07
C LEU A 8 49.62 -9.32 -5.98
N GLU A 9 50.87 -9.40 -5.60
CA GLU A 9 51.95 -8.93 -6.47
C GLU A 9 52.37 -10.06 -7.43
N LEU A 10 52.10 -9.89 -8.72
CA LEU A 10 52.57 -10.78 -9.78
C LEU A 10 53.87 -10.23 -10.35
N ILE A 11 54.99 -10.96 -10.09
CA ILE A 11 56.29 -10.63 -10.65
C ILE A 11 56.50 -11.45 -11.94
N LEU A 12 56.38 -10.82 -13.09
CA LEU A 12 56.75 -11.40 -14.38
C LEU A 12 58.15 -10.88 -14.77
N SER A 13 59.22 -11.63 -14.46
CA SER A 13 60.58 -11.28 -14.86
C SER A 13 61.07 -12.17 -16.00
N THR A 14 62.14 -11.73 -16.73
CA THR A 14 62.68 -12.41 -17.92
C THR A 14 63.60 -13.58 -17.63
N GLU A 15 63.77 -13.99 -16.37
CA GLU A 15 64.59 -15.16 -15.99
C GLU A 15 63.70 -16.40 -15.85
N SER A 16 63.70 -17.22 -16.87
CA SER A 16 62.71 -18.26 -17.18
C SER A 16 62.54 -19.43 -16.19
N ARG A 17 63.32 -19.57 -15.12
CA ARG A 17 63.18 -20.65 -14.12
C ARG A 17 62.39 -20.27 -12.84
N VAL A 18 62.31 -19.01 -12.52
CA VAL A 18 61.60 -18.49 -11.31
C VAL A 18 60.12 -18.27 -11.56
N LEU A 19 59.75 -18.03 -12.78
CA LEU A 19 58.40 -17.59 -13.21
C LEU A 19 57.31 -18.67 -13.08
N SER A 20 57.59 -19.94 -13.36
CA SER A 20 56.57 -21.00 -13.30
C SER A 20 56.09 -21.27 -11.88
N THR A 21 56.95 -21.07 -10.89
CA THR A 21 56.62 -21.26 -9.48
C THR A 21 55.76 -20.11 -8.92
N ASN A 22 56.06 -18.88 -9.33
CA ASN A 22 55.34 -17.72 -8.81
C ASN A 22 53.89 -17.62 -9.37
N ILE A 23 53.67 -17.95 -10.64
CA ILE A 23 52.32 -17.86 -11.22
C ILE A 23 51.33 -18.87 -10.61
N LYS A 24 51.80 -20.08 -10.27
CA LYS A 24 50.99 -21.08 -9.57
C LYS A 24 50.61 -20.65 -8.15
N ASP A 25 51.57 -20.11 -7.42
CA ASP A 25 51.35 -19.58 -6.08
C ASP A 25 50.40 -18.37 -6.14
N PHE A 26 50.57 -17.54 -7.16
CA PHE A 26 49.65 -16.41 -7.42
C PHE A 26 48.24 -16.89 -7.75
N GLU A 27 48.10 -17.90 -8.62
CA GLU A 27 46.79 -18.48 -8.96
C GLU A 27 46.07 -19.02 -7.72
N GLN A 28 46.77 -19.76 -6.84
CA GLN A 28 46.20 -20.27 -5.59
C GLN A 28 45.75 -19.13 -4.66
N ARG A 29 46.55 -18.07 -4.51
CA ARG A 29 46.20 -16.91 -3.70
C ARG A 29 45.03 -16.16 -4.29
N ALA A 30 44.98 -16.04 -5.61
CA ALA A 30 43.84 -15.43 -6.31
C ALA A 30 42.54 -16.21 -6.04
N GLU A 31 42.62 -17.57 -6.10
CA GLU A 31 41.46 -18.41 -5.78
C GLU A 31 41.00 -18.28 -4.31
N GLN A 32 41.95 -18.25 -3.38
CA GLN A 32 41.65 -18.03 -1.96
C GLN A 32 41.01 -16.68 -1.73
N PHE A 33 41.53 -15.62 -2.34
CA PHE A 33 40.92 -14.27 -2.26
C PHE A 33 39.53 -14.26 -2.82
N LEU A 34 39.29 -14.79 -4.04
CA LEU A 34 37.98 -14.83 -4.66
C LEU A 34 36.95 -15.66 -3.85
N SER A 35 37.38 -16.74 -3.22
CA SER A 35 36.51 -17.55 -2.35
C SER A 35 36.18 -16.88 -1.01
N GLY A 36 37.03 -15.97 -0.55
CA GLY A 36 36.86 -15.21 0.70
C GLY A 36 35.97 -13.98 0.59
N LEU A 37 35.50 -13.63 -0.61
CA LEU A 37 34.67 -12.43 -0.82
C LEU A 37 33.35 -12.47 -0.01
N THR A 38 32.95 -11.32 0.49
CA THR A 38 31.72 -11.15 1.30
C THR A 38 30.49 -11.73 0.61
N GLN A 39 29.78 -12.66 1.24
CA GLN A 39 28.58 -13.30 0.72
C GLN A 39 27.29 -12.74 1.34
N LYS A 40 27.37 -12.13 2.53
CA LYS A 40 26.23 -11.57 3.26
C LYS A 40 26.22 -10.05 3.18
N PHE A 41 25.03 -9.47 3.16
CA PHE A 41 24.80 -8.03 3.07
C PHE A 41 23.71 -7.64 4.08
N GLU A 42 24.03 -7.74 5.37
CA GLU A 42 23.10 -7.49 6.47
C GLU A 42 23.41 -6.17 7.21
N THR A 43 24.66 -5.75 7.21
CA THR A 43 25.15 -4.58 7.94
C THR A 43 25.81 -3.55 7.03
N ASP A 44 25.96 -2.31 7.50
CA ASP A 44 26.70 -1.27 6.78
C ASP A 44 28.18 -1.69 6.56
N ASP A 45 28.77 -2.44 7.51
CA ASP A 45 30.15 -2.93 7.39
C ASP A 45 30.29 -3.96 6.26
N ASP A 46 29.28 -4.81 6.01
CA ASP A 46 29.28 -5.74 4.89
C ASP A 46 29.33 -5.00 3.54
N PHE A 47 28.59 -3.87 3.44
CA PHE A 47 28.62 -3.03 2.23
C PHE A 47 29.94 -2.30 2.06
N VAL A 48 30.55 -1.85 3.15
CA VAL A 48 31.88 -1.21 3.12
C VAL A 48 32.91 -2.24 2.66
N ALA A 49 32.91 -3.44 3.26
CA ALA A 49 33.80 -4.54 2.88
C ALA A 49 33.65 -4.89 1.40
N ALA A 50 32.42 -5.06 0.91
CA ALA A 50 32.16 -5.42 -0.49
C ALA A 50 32.62 -4.32 -1.48
N LYS A 51 32.53 -3.04 -1.12
CA LYS A 51 33.03 -1.93 -1.94
C LYS A 51 34.58 -1.89 -1.96
N GLU A 52 35.22 -2.15 -0.84
CA GLU A 52 36.67 -2.29 -0.80
C GLU A 52 37.14 -3.50 -1.61
N GLU A 53 36.43 -4.63 -1.57
CA GLU A 53 36.71 -5.80 -2.42
C GLU A 53 36.63 -5.45 -3.90
N VAL A 54 35.64 -4.69 -4.34
CA VAL A 54 35.54 -4.20 -5.74
C VAL A 54 36.76 -3.38 -6.13
N LYS A 55 37.23 -2.51 -5.23
CA LYS A 55 38.42 -1.70 -5.45
C LYS A 55 39.68 -2.58 -5.55
N THR A 56 39.86 -3.52 -4.62
CA THR A 56 40.98 -4.47 -4.60
C THR A 56 41.00 -5.33 -5.87
N LEU A 57 39.84 -5.85 -6.32
CA LEU A 57 39.70 -6.59 -7.57
C LEU A 57 40.13 -5.78 -8.79
N LYS A 58 39.76 -4.49 -8.82
CA LYS A 58 40.15 -3.59 -9.91
C LYS A 58 41.66 -3.34 -9.92
N GLU A 59 42.24 -3.04 -8.77
CA GLU A 59 43.67 -2.80 -8.64
C GLU A 59 44.48 -4.05 -8.99
N ALA A 60 44.04 -5.25 -8.58
CA ALA A 60 44.66 -6.51 -8.95
C ALA A 60 44.57 -6.75 -10.48
N GLU A 61 43.40 -6.54 -11.12
CA GLU A 61 43.26 -6.63 -12.56
C GLU A 61 44.25 -5.71 -13.28
N GLU A 62 44.35 -4.43 -12.85
CA GLU A 62 45.22 -3.43 -13.46
C GLU A 62 46.69 -3.81 -13.34
N LYS A 63 47.14 -4.26 -12.14
CA LYS A 63 48.52 -4.71 -11.88
C LYS A 63 48.89 -5.95 -12.74
N ILE A 64 47.98 -6.91 -12.87
CA ILE A 64 48.21 -8.11 -13.73
C ILE A 64 48.35 -7.66 -15.19
N ARG A 65 47.49 -6.80 -15.69
CA ARG A 65 47.55 -6.32 -17.07
C ARG A 65 48.80 -5.50 -17.36
N GLU A 66 49.29 -4.75 -16.38
CA GLU A 66 50.55 -4.01 -16.49
C GLU A 66 51.74 -4.97 -16.51
N ALA A 67 51.76 -5.97 -15.63
CA ALA A 67 52.78 -7.02 -15.63
C ALA A 67 52.84 -7.79 -16.98
N ILE A 68 51.70 -8.12 -17.58
CA ILE A 68 51.60 -8.74 -18.90
C ILE A 68 52.22 -7.85 -19.99
N LYS A 69 51.97 -6.53 -19.96
CA LYS A 69 52.54 -5.57 -20.95
C LYS A 69 54.07 -5.46 -20.86
N THR A 70 54.65 -5.65 -19.68
CA THR A 70 56.07 -5.54 -19.45
C THR A 70 56.83 -6.85 -19.77
N ALA A 71 56.11 -7.96 -19.88
CA ALA A 71 56.69 -9.25 -20.22
C ALA A 71 57.08 -9.32 -21.70
N THR A 72 58.39 -9.43 -22.02
CA THR A 72 58.94 -9.35 -23.38
C THR A 72 59.71 -10.58 -23.76
N SER A 73 59.13 -11.77 -24.08
CA SER A 73 59.74 -12.77 -24.95
C SER A 73 58.91 -14.07 -25.06
N GLY A 74 59.14 -14.84 -26.15
CA GLY A 74 58.35 -15.98 -26.58
C GLY A 74 58.27 -17.21 -25.66
N GLU A 75 59.18 -17.39 -24.70
CA GLU A 75 59.11 -18.49 -23.72
C GLU A 75 58.11 -18.23 -22.59
N VAL A 76 57.52 -17.02 -22.53
CA VAL A 76 56.59 -16.55 -21.50
C VAL A 76 55.14 -16.68 -21.97
N ALA A 77 54.86 -17.11 -23.17
CA ALA A 77 53.54 -17.10 -23.79
C ALA A 77 52.48 -17.86 -22.93
N SER A 78 52.83 -19.04 -22.43
CA SER A 78 51.90 -19.81 -21.54
C SER A 78 51.66 -19.17 -20.20
N LEU A 79 52.65 -18.43 -19.70
CA LEU A 79 52.54 -17.69 -18.45
C LEU A 79 51.66 -16.44 -18.64
N ILE A 80 51.81 -15.77 -19.77
CA ILE A 80 50.95 -14.65 -20.17
C ILE A 80 49.52 -15.12 -20.32
N GLU A 81 49.24 -16.24 -20.99
CA GLU A 81 47.89 -16.80 -21.15
C GLU A 81 47.25 -17.11 -19.78
N THR A 82 48.04 -17.70 -18.83
CA THR A 82 47.56 -17.94 -17.48
C THR A 82 47.27 -16.62 -16.75
N ALA A 83 48.15 -15.64 -16.84
CA ALA A 83 47.96 -14.32 -16.25
C ALA A 83 46.72 -13.57 -16.82
N GLU A 84 46.51 -13.65 -18.16
CA GLU A 84 45.32 -13.12 -18.83
C GLU A 84 44.04 -13.80 -18.31
N THR A 85 44.07 -15.12 -18.14
CA THR A 85 42.95 -15.89 -17.58
C THR A 85 42.61 -15.41 -16.16
N ILE A 86 43.61 -15.23 -15.32
CA ILE A 86 43.44 -14.74 -13.94
C ILE A 86 42.90 -13.31 -13.97
N ALA A 87 43.45 -12.42 -14.80
CA ALA A 87 42.99 -11.04 -14.95
C ALA A 87 41.50 -10.97 -15.38
N GLU A 88 41.08 -11.83 -16.31
CA GLU A 88 39.68 -11.87 -16.76
C GLU A 88 38.77 -12.46 -15.68
N ARG A 89 39.21 -13.40 -14.83
CA ARG A 89 38.47 -13.84 -13.65
C ARG A 89 38.25 -12.69 -12.66
N PHE A 90 39.30 -11.94 -12.35
CA PHE A 90 39.18 -10.76 -11.46
C PHE A 90 38.20 -9.72 -12.03
N ARG A 91 38.32 -9.44 -13.33
CA ARG A 91 37.38 -8.53 -14.01
C ARG A 91 35.93 -9.00 -13.94
N THR A 92 35.71 -10.28 -14.19
CA THR A 92 34.37 -10.88 -14.16
C THR A 92 33.80 -10.81 -12.75
N GLU A 93 34.60 -11.21 -11.74
CA GLU A 93 34.16 -11.13 -10.35
C GLU A 93 33.92 -9.69 -9.90
N ARG A 94 34.76 -8.75 -10.30
CA ARG A 94 34.54 -7.33 -10.02
C ARG A 94 33.18 -6.85 -10.57
N LEU A 95 32.90 -7.15 -11.84
CA LEU A 95 31.64 -6.73 -12.50
C LEU A 95 30.41 -7.40 -11.85
N ASN A 96 30.53 -8.67 -11.51
CA ASN A 96 29.48 -9.41 -10.79
C ASN A 96 29.24 -8.80 -9.41
N ARG A 97 30.32 -8.46 -8.70
CA ARG A 97 30.27 -7.85 -7.37
C ARG A 97 29.64 -6.48 -7.40
N GLU A 98 30.03 -5.62 -8.35
CA GLU A 98 29.44 -4.31 -8.54
C GLU A 98 27.91 -4.39 -8.78
N LYS A 99 27.48 -5.36 -9.59
CA LYS A 99 26.05 -5.60 -9.83
C LYS A 99 25.34 -6.09 -8.57
N LEU A 100 25.95 -7.01 -7.84
CA LEU A 100 25.40 -7.59 -6.62
C LEU A 100 25.22 -6.52 -5.53
N VAL A 101 26.25 -5.69 -5.29
CA VAL A 101 26.20 -4.59 -4.32
C VAL A 101 25.06 -3.63 -4.67
N LYS A 102 24.97 -3.18 -5.93
CA LYS A 102 23.90 -2.29 -6.38
C LYS A 102 22.51 -2.91 -6.23
N ALA A 103 22.38 -4.20 -6.56
CA ALA A 103 21.11 -4.92 -6.42
C ALA A 103 20.68 -5.01 -4.94
N LYS A 104 21.63 -5.34 -4.04
CA LYS A 104 21.37 -5.44 -2.60
C LYS A 104 21.07 -4.09 -1.96
N GLU A 105 21.76 -3.04 -2.35
CA GLU A 105 21.43 -1.67 -1.91
C GLU A 105 20.01 -1.28 -2.32
N ALA A 106 19.59 -1.60 -3.55
CA ALA A 106 18.24 -1.33 -4.04
C ALA A 106 17.18 -2.17 -3.31
N GLU A 107 17.46 -3.46 -3.08
CA GLU A 107 16.59 -4.38 -2.36
C GLU A 107 16.33 -3.89 -0.93
N ILE A 108 17.39 -3.57 -0.18
CA ILE A 108 17.29 -3.07 1.20
C ILE A 108 16.54 -1.75 1.24
N LYS A 109 16.86 -0.82 0.33
CA LYS A 109 16.15 0.46 0.23
C LYS A 109 14.66 0.27 0.01
N THR A 110 14.29 -0.62 -0.92
CA THR A 110 12.90 -0.97 -1.19
C THR A 110 12.24 -1.64 0.02
N GLY A 111 12.96 -2.53 0.70
CA GLY A 111 12.49 -3.19 1.91
C GLY A 111 12.16 -2.20 3.03
N VAL A 112 13.06 -1.26 3.32
CA VAL A 112 12.85 -0.22 4.35
C VAL A 112 11.66 0.67 4.00
N VAL A 113 11.53 1.12 2.75
CA VAL A 113 10.41 1.92 2.28
C VAL A 113 9.08 1.16 2.38
N ASN A 114 9.07 -0.11 1.97
CA ASN A 114 7.86 -0.94 2.04
C ASN A 114 7.43 -1.23 3.49
N ALA A 115 8.38 -1.46 4.39
CA ALA A 115 8.10 -1.65 5.82
C ALA A 115 7.46 -0.39 6.42
N ALA A 116 8.03 0.78 6.15
CA ALA A 116 7.48 2.06 6.59
C ALA A 116 6.09 2.34 6.00
N PHE A 117 5.89 2.04 4.71
CA PHE A 117 4.58 2.15 4.05
C PHE A 117 3.55 1.19 4.65
N ALA A 118 3.94 -0.01 5.06
CA ALA A 118 3.04 -0.96 5.73
C ALA A 118 2.52 -0.39 7.06
N GLU A 119 3.37 0.26 7.85
CA GLU A 119 2.96 0.92 9.11
C GLU A 119 1.98 2.08 8.85
N ILE A 120 2.25 2.92 7.86
CA ILE A 120 1.32 3.98 7.43
C ILE A 120 -0.03 3.38 7.01
N SER A 121 0.00 2.27 6.26
CA SER A 121 -1.21 1.60 5.77
C SER A 121 -2.06 1.05 6.91
N LYS A 122 -1.44 0.48 7.96
CA LYS A 122 -2.18 0.04 9.16
C LYS A 122 -2.98 1.19 9.78
N VAL A 123 -2.37 2.37 9.90
CA VAL A 123 -3.06 3.56 10.43
C VAL A 123 -4.17 4.01 9.49
N ARG A 124 -3.94 4.08 8.18
CA ARG A 124 -4.97 4.46 7.19
C ARG A 124 -6.23 3.58 7.28
N TYR A 125 -6.05 2.27 7.41
CA TYR A 125 -7.16 1.31 7.45
C TYR A 125 -7.72 1.06 8.87
N SER A 126 -7.18 1.71 9.89
CA SER A 126 -7.75 1.66 11.25
C SER A 126 -8.98 2.55 11.45
N TYR A 127 -9.21 3.50 10.54
CA TYR A 127 -10.39 4.38 10.58
C TYR A 127 -11.62 3.68 9.98
N VAL A 128 -12.81 4.20 10.29
CA VAL A 128 -14.05 3.77 9.63
C VAL A 128 -13.98 3.98 8.12
N SER A 129 -14.73 3.17 7.36
CA SER A 129 -14.64 3.09 5.89
C SER A 129 -14.68 4.45 5.20
N ASP A 130 -15.59 5.32 5.58
CA ASP A 130 -15.78 6.63 4.95
C ASP A 130 -14.59 7.56 5.18
N ILE A 131 -14.05 7.56 6.40
CA ILE A 131 -12.85 8.35 6.73
C ILE A 131 -11.63 7.77 6.01
N SER A 132 -11.49 6.45 5.95
CA SER A 132 -10.40 5.80 5.20
C SER A 132 -10.45 6.17 3.71
N LEU A 133 -11.64 6.22 3.11
CA LEU A 133 -11.83 6.61 1.72
C LEU A 133 -11.47 8.09 1.49
N ALA A 134 -11.88 8.98 2.40
CA ALA A 134 -11.54 10.40 2.34
C ALA A 134 -10.02 10.63 2.48
N ILE A 135 -9.38 9.92 3.41
CA ILE A 135 -7.91 9.93 3.56
C ILE A 135 -7.23 9.44 2.28
N GLU A 136 -7.74 8.38 1.64
CA GLU A 136 -7.15 7.87 0.39
C GLU A 136 -7.20 8.91 -0.73
N LYS A 137 -8.26 9.71 -0.80
CA LYS A 137 -8.39 10.79 -1.78
C LYS A 137 -7.35 11.90 -1.56
N ILE A 138 -7.06 12.27 -0.31
CA ILE A 138 -6.10 13.33 0.04
C ILE A 138 -4.65 12.82 -0.03
N TYR A 139 -4.44 11.58 0.45
CA TYR A 139 -3.14 10.93 0.53
C TYR A 139 -3.13 9.62 -0.27
N PRO A 140 -3.16 9.69 -1.62
CA PRO A 140 -3.09 8.49 -2.45
C PRO A 140 -1.77 7.74 -2.21
N LYS A 141 -1.82 6.42 -2.40
CA LYS A 141 -0.66 5.53 -2.20
C LYS A 141 0.62 6.04 -2.88
N ALA A 142 0.52 6.50 -4.11
CA ALA A 142 1.65 7.01 -4.88
C ALA A 142 2.33 8.18 -4.17
N LYS A 143 1.56 9.17 -3.70
CA LYS A 143 2.08 10.34 -2.98
C LYS A 143 2.84 9.95 -1.71
N LEU A 144 2.32 8.98 -0.95
CA LEU A 144 2.97 8.50 0.27
C LEU A 144 4.26 7.73 -0.04
N GLN A 145 4.24 6.87 -1.06
CA GLN A 145 5.44 6.15 -1.52
C GLN A 145 6.51 7.10 -2.06
N ASP A 146 6.12 8.14 -2.81
CA ASP A 146 7.05 9.14 -3.32
C ASP A 146 7.74 9.89 -2.18
N ARG A 147 7.01 10.28 -1.13
CA ARG A 147 7.59 10.92 0.05
C ARG A 147 8.62 10.03 0.75
N LEU A 148 8.31 8.75 0.97
CA LEU A 148 9.22 7.79 1.58
C LEU A 148 10.45 7.55 0.69
N ASN A 149 10.26 7.43 -0.63
CA ASN A 149 11.35 7.29 -1.58
C ASN A 149 12.25 8.53 -1.59
N GLU A 150 11.69 9.73 -1.46
CA GLU A 150 12.47 10.97 -1.37
C GLU A 150 13.29 11.00 -0.07
N ALA A 151 12.71 10.63 1.06
CA ALA A 151 13.43 10.50 2.33
C ALA A 151 14.58 9.48 2.26
N ALA A 152 14.41 8.43 1.43
CA ALA A 152 15.40 7.40 1.20
C ALA A 152 16.52 7.82 0.22
N LYS A 153 16.38 8.94 -0.50
CA LYS A 153 17.43 9.41 -1.42
C LYS A 153 18.68 9.86 -0.68
N ARG A 154 19.85 9.66 -1.34
CA ARG A 154 21.15 10.14 -0.87
C ARG A 154 21.53 9.66 0.53
N ARG A 155 21.02 8.49 0.95
CA ARG A 155 21.44 7.83 2.18
C ARG A 155 22.47 6.75 1.84
N SER A 156 23.64 6.85 2.47
CA SER A 156 24.80 5.98 2.17
C SER A 156 24.90 4.79 3.12
N THR A 157 24.23 4.84 4.28
CA THR A 157 24.26 3.78 5.27
C THR A 157 22.85 3.30 5.61
N LEU A 158 22.74 2.02 6.01
CA LEU A 158 21.47 1.44 6.44
C LEU A 158 20.87 2.20 7.63
N ALA A 159 21.71 2.58 8.59
CA ALA A 159 21.27 3.32 9.77
C ALA A 159 20.68 4.68 9.42
N THR A 160 21.32 5.46 8.54
CA THR A 160 20.82 6.77 8.11
C THR A 160 19.59 6.65 7.22
N LEU A 161 19.51 5.60 6.38
CA LEU A 161 18.36 5.29 5.55
C LEU A 161 17.14 4.99 6.43
N THR A 162 17.26 4.03 7.33
CA THR A 162 16.17 3.61 8.23
C THR A 162 15.69 4.77 9.10
N LYS A 163 16.63 5.55 9.69
CA LYS A 163 16.29 6.72 10.48
C LYS A 163 15.49 7.76 9.69
N ALA A 164 15.92 8.08 8.45
CA ALA A 164 15.26 9.08 7.64
C ALA A 164 13.87 8.63 7.17
N VAL A 165 13.73 7.39 6.72
CA VAL A 165 12.45 6.84 6.27
C VAL A 165 11.45 6.70 7.42
N ASN A 166 11.90 6.25 8.60
CA ASN A 166 11.04 6.15 9.77
C ASN A 166 10.62 7.53 10.30
N ALA A 167 11.50 8.53 10.26
CA ALA A 167 11.13 9.90 10.62
C ALA A 167 10.04 10.45 9.70
N GLU A 168 10.17 10.23 8.38
CA GLU A 168 9.15 10.62 7.40
C GLU A 168 7.83 9.85 7.61
N ALA A 169 7.90 8.55 7.86
CA ALA A 169 6.71 7.74 8.17
C ALA A 169 5.98 8.25 9.42
N THR A 170 6.72 8.61 10.47
CA THR A 170 6.15 9.21 11.70
C THR A 170 5.47 10.54 11.40
N ALA A 171 6.08 11.40 10.58
CA ALA A 171 5.49 12.66 10.17
C ALA A 171 4.18 12.44 9.38
N ILE A 172 4.19 11.51 8.41
CA ILE A 172 2.99 11.13 7.66
C ILE A 172 1.89 10.62 8.59
N ILE A 173 2.20 9.74 9.54
CA ILE A 173 1.22 9.21 10.50
C ILE A 173 0.62 10.34 11.35
N ALA A 174 1.41 11.30 11.78
CA ALA A 174 0.92 12.46 12.51
C ALA A 174 -0.01 13.33 11.65
N GLU A 175 0.35 13.59 10.39
CA GLU A 175 -0.50 14.30 9.42
C GLU A 175 -1.83 13.56 9.19
N LEU A 176 -1.79 12.22 9.01
CA LEU A 176 -2.99 11.40 8.86
C LEU A 176 -3.88 11.49 10.10
N GLY A 177 -3.29 11.51 11.30
CA GLY A 177 -4.02 11.68 12.56
C GLY A 177 -4.76 13.00 12.66
N GLN A 178 -4.09 14.10 12.30
CA GLN A 178 -4.70 15.44 12.28
C GLN A 178 -5.82 15.53 11.24
N GLU A 179 -5.54 15.03 10.04
CA GLU A 179 -6.52 15.06 8.94
C GLU A 179 -7.73 14.18 9.23
N SER A 180 -7.53 12.99 9.81
CA SER A 180 -8.64 12.13 10.20
C SER A 180 -9.56 12.80 11.23
N ALA A 181 -8.99 13.52 12.20
CA ALA A 181 -9.77 14.27 13.18
C ALA A 181 -10.61 15.36 12.52
N ARG A 182 -10.04 16.10 11.55
CA ARG A 182 -10.76 17.10 10.74
C ARG A 182 -11.90 16.45 9.96
N LEU A 183 -11.62 15.37 9.26
CA LEU A 183 -12.60 14.66 8.44
C LEU A 183 -13.74 14.08 9.30
N ILE A 184 -13.43 13.50 10.46
CA ILE A 184 -14.44 13.00 11.40
C ILE A 184 -15.33 14.13 11.90
N ALA A 185 -14.75 15.28 12.26
CA ALA A 185 -15.52 16.44 12.72
C ALA A 185 -16.48 16.93 11.62
N ARG A 186 -16.00 17.02 10.37
CA ARG A 186 -16.80 17.43 9.21
C ARG A 186 -17.90 16.41 8.87
N HIS A 187 -17.57 15.12 8.88
CA HIS A 187 -18.53 14.05 8.60
C HIS A 187 -19.68 14.02 9.61
N LYS A 188 -19.43 14.33 10.88
CA LYS A 188 -20.45 14.44 11.92
C LYS A 188 -21.47 15.57 11.71
N LEU A 189 -21.14 16.55 10.89
CA LEU A 189 -22.09 17.61 10.55
C LEU A 189 -23.21 17.12 9.61
N ILE A 190 -23.00 16.01 8.90
CA ILE A 190 -24.00 15.40 8.03
C ILE A 190 -24.93 14.54 8.88
N PRO A 191 -26.24 14.90 9.00
CA PRO A 191 -27.16 14.13 9.81
C PRO A 191 -27.48 12.77 9.16
N VAL A 192 -27.40 11.70 9.92
CA VAL A 192 -27.67 10.34 9.45
C VAL A 192 -29.07 10.17 8.84
N GLU A 193 -30.05 10.90 9.38
CA GLU A 193 -31.45 10.89 8.91
C GLU A 193 -31.61 11.44 7.49
N TYR A 194 -30.65 12.27 7.03
CA TYR A 194 -30.65 12.96 5.75
C TYR A 194 -29.46 12.62 4.87
N ASP A 195 -28.76 11.53 5.14
CA ASP A 195 -27.54 11.10 4.43
C ASP A 195 -27.75 10.99 2.91
N TYR A 196 -28.97 10.58 2.51
CA TYR A 196 -29.36 10.47 1.11
C TYR A 196 -29.34 11.80 0.32
N LEU A 197 -29.31 12.94 1.01
CA LEU A 197 -29.17 14.26 0.40
C LEU A 197 -27.71 14.62 0.08
N PHE A 198 -26.76 13.85 0.63
CA PHE A 198 -25.34 14.14 0.56
C PHE A 198 -24.57 13.09 -0.23
N LYS A 199 -25.05 12.78 -1.46
CA LYS A 199 -24.36 11.84 -2.35
C LYS A 199 -22.93 12.28 -2.69
N ASP A 200 -22.65 13.56 -2.55
CA ASP A 200 -21.36 14.23 -2.69
C ASP A 200 -20.61 14.39 -1.36
N TRP A 201 -20.98 13.62 -0.33
CA TRP A 201 -20.43 13.70 1.03
C TRP A 201 -18.89 13.68 1.05
N LEU A 202 -18.29 12.88 0.18
CA LEU A 202 -16.83 12.73 0.12
C LEU A 202 -16.14 14.03 -0.31
N GLU A 203 -16.67 14.71 -1.34
CA GLU A 203 -16.19 16.01 -1.79
C GLU A 203 -16.37 17.07 -0.71
N LEU A 204 -17.52 17.02 -0.05
CA LEU A 204 -17.87 17.97 1.00
C LEU A 204 -16.94 17.86 2.22
N ILE A 205 -16.66 16.65 2.72
CA ILE A 205 -15.79 16.49 3.89
C ILE A 205 -14.31 16.72 3.57
N VAL A 206 -13.88 16.41 2.35
CA VAL A 206 -12.49 16.62 1.90
C VAL A 206 -12.21 18.08 1.59
N GLY A 207 -13.19 18.80 1.08
CA GLY A 207 -13.06 20.23 0.75
C GLY A 207 -12.88 21.14 1.98
N ASP A 208 -12.63 22.42 1.72
CA ASP A 208 -12.41 23.44 2.77
C ASP A 208 -13.64 24.34 2.98
N ALA A 209 -14.72 24.17 2.19
CA ALA A 209 -15.93 24.96 2.33
C ALA A 209 -16.58 24.75 3.70
N ASP A 210 -17.23 25.79 4.23
CA ASP A 210 -18.02 25.66 5.44
C ASP A 210 -19.22 24.73 5.18
N LEU A 211 -19.30 23.64 5.93
CA LEU A 211 -20.31 22.60 5.76
C LEU A 211 -21.62 22.92 6.47
N GLU A 212 -21.59 23.69 7.56
CA GLU A 212 -22.78 23.96 8.35
C GLU A 212 -23.90 24.64 7.54
N PRO A 213 -23.63 25.71 6.76
CA PRO A 213 -24.68 26.34 5.95
C PRO A 213 -25.16 25.40 4.83
N ILE A 214 -24.28 24.62 4.21
CA ILE A 214 -24.65 23.69 3.13
C ILE A 214 -25.59 22.60 3.68
N VAL A 215 -25.25 22.05 4.83
CA VAL A 215 -26.08 21.03 5.50
C VAL A 215 -27.43 21.63 5.92
N ALA A 216 -27.41 22.81 6.55
CA ALA A 216 -28.64 23.50 6.97
C ALA A 216 -29.58 23.77 5.80
N GLU A 217 -29.07 24.30 4.68
CA GLU A 217 -29.86 24.60 3.47
C GLU A 217 -30.51 23.34 2.91
N ARG A 218 -29.72 22.25 2.70
CA ARG A 218 -30.25 20.99 2.13
C ARG A 218 -31.32 20.36 3.02
N VAL A 219 -31.07 20.32 4.32
CA VAL A 219 -31.99 19.73 5.30
C VAL A 219 -33.28 20.57 5.38
N GLN A 220 -33.16 21.90 5.36
CA GLN A 220 -34.33 22.79 5.38
C GLN A 220 -35.16 22.65 4.12
N ALA A 221 -34.52 22.59 2.96
CA ALA A 221 -35.22 22.37 1.68
C ALA A 221 -35.99 21.04 1.69
N GLU A 222 -35.40 19.97 2.20
CA GLU A 222 -36.04 18.68 2.30
C GLU A 222 -37.20 18.68 3.28
N LYS A 223 -37.06 19.30 4.47
CA LYS A 223 -38.17 19.47 5.42
C LYS A 223 -39.36 20.23 4.81
N GLN A 224 -39.08 21.28 4.03
CA GLN A 224 -40.12 22.02 3.32
C GLN A 224 -40.80 21.15 2.26
N ARG A 225 -40.03 20.37 1.50
CA ARG A 225 -40.58 19.43 0.52
C ARG A 225 -41.49 18.39 1.16
N GLN A 226 -41.06 17.79 2.28
CA GLN A 226 -41.83 16.80 3.03
C GLN A 226 -43.13 17.44 3.61
N ALA A 227 -43.03 18.64 4.16
CA ALA A 227 -44.21 19.36 4.68
C ALA A 227 -45.23 19.66 3.57
N GLN A 228 -44.76 20.06 2.38
CA GLN A 228 -45.65 20.31 1.22
C GLN A 228 -46.30 19.01 0.72
N ALA A 229 -45.54 17.90 0.67
CA ALA A 229 -46.06 16.60 0.28
C ALA A 229 -47.14 16.12 1.26
N ASN A 230 -46.89 16.20 2.56
CA ASN A 230 -47.86 15.83 3.60
C ASN A 230 -49.11 16.75 3.57
N ALA A 231 -48.93 18.07 3.31
CA ALA A 231 -50.08 18.98 3.17
C ALA A 231 -50.92 18.64 1.95
N ALA A 232 -50.30 18.30 0.82
CA ALA A 232 -50.99 17.88 -0.40
C ALA A 232 -51.76 16.56 -0.22
N GLU A 233 -51.18 15.61 0.54
CA GLU A 233 -51.83 14.33 0.87
C GLU A 233 -53.06 14.54 1.77
N VAL A 234 -52.95 15.38 2.79
CA VAL A 234 -54.09 15.79 3.65
C VAL A 234 -55.18 16.53 2.88
N GLU A 235 -54.83 17.35 1.89
CA GLU A 235 -55.77 18.05 1.04
C GLU A 235 -56.49 17.10 0.05
N ALA A 236 -55.73 16.13 -0.50
CA ALA A 236 -56.29 15.06 -1.34
C ALA A 236 -57.28 14.17 -0.56
N ASP A 237 -56.95 13.79 0.68
CA ASP A 237 -57.85 13.04 1.57
C ASP A 237 -59.11 13.82 1.92
N LYS A 238 -58.98 15.13 2.21
CA LYS A 238 -60.14 16.00 2.45
C LYS A 238 -61.03 16.16 1.19
N THR A 239 -60.44 16.24 0.01
CA THR A 239 -61.17 16.34 -1.26
C THR A 239 -61.86 15.00 -1.57
N THR A 240 -61.28 13.88 -1.22
CA THR A 240 -61.88 12.56 -1.36
C THR A 240 -63.04 12.36 -0.38
N GLN A 241 -62.91 12.87 0.85
CA GLN A 241 -64.03 12.87 1.83
C GLN A 241 -65.17 13.83 1.47
N GLN A 242 -64.89 15.02 0.87
CA GLN A 242 -65.91 15.95 0.40
C GLN A 242 -66.63 15.48 -0.89
N ALA A 243 -66.01 14.61 -1.69
CA ALA A 243 -66.64 14.02 -2.88
C ALA A 243 -67.65 12.91 -2.51
N VAL A 244 -67.67 12.44 -1.27
CA VAL A 244 -68.60 11.42 -0.77
C VAL A 244 -69.83 12.09 -0.07
N GLU A 245 -69.80 13.40 0.26
CA GLU A 245 -70.92 14.11 0.87
C GLU A 245 -71.72 14.94 -0.17
N LYS A 246 -72.43 14.27 -1.09
CA LYS A 246 -73.68 14.82 -1.68
C LYS A 246 -74.81 13.86 -1.32
N PRO A 247 -75.82 14.36 -0.59
CA PRO A 247 -76.90 13.48 -0.13
C PRO A 247 -77.84 13.14 -1.27
N GLN A 248 -77.98 11.90 -1.59
CA GLN A 248 -79.23 11.35 -2.09
C GLN A 248 -79.94 10.69 -0.93
N GLU A 249 -80.93 11.42 -0.46
CA GLU A 249 -82.06 10.94 0.35
C GLU A 249 -82.74 9.80 -0.38
N ILE A 250 -82.63 8.54 0.17
CA ILE A 250 -83.71 7.54 0.13
C ILE A 250 -83.24 6.32 1.01
N ALA A 251 -84.16 6.06 1.97
CA ALA A 251 -84.48 4.80 2.64
C ALA A 251 -83.44 4.15 3.58
N LYS A 252 -83.79 4.20 4.83
CA LYS A 252 -83.51 3.23 5.92
C LYS A 252 -83.28 1.78 5.41
N GLU A 253 -82.19 1.14 5.83
CA GLU A 253 -82.22 -0.03 6.70
C GLU A 253 -80.88 -0.75 6.71
N THR A 254 -80.47 -1.07 7.94
CA THR A 254 -79.62 -2.19 8.34
C THR A 254 -78.14 -2.22 8.06
N ALA A 255 -77.49 -2.31 9.22
CA ALA A 255 -76.31 -3.13 9.50
C ALA A 255 -74.95 -2.69 8.92
N GLU A 256 -74.05 -2.46 9.86
CA GLU A 256 -72.60 -2.58 9.77
C GLU A 256 -72.13 -3.54 8.68
N ASN A 257 -71.57 -3.01 7.62
CA ASN A 257 -70.77 -3.84 6.71
C ASN A 257 -69.33 -3.27 6.70
N VAL A 258 -68.56 -3.60 7.72
CA VAL A 258 -67.12 -3.50 7.68
C VAL A 258 -66.67 -4.47 6.59
N VAL A 259 -66.36 -3.98 5.42
CA VAL A 259 -65.75 -4.78 4.37
C VAL A 259 -64.34 -5.15 4.82
N LEU A 260 -64.21 -6.31 5.42
CA LEU A 260 -62.90 -6.90 5.73
C LEU A 260 -62.27 -7.30 4.39
N ALA A 261 -61.17 -6.65 4.04
CA ALA A 261 -60.34 -7.02 2.89
C ALA A 261 -59.05 -7.68 3.40
N ASP A 262 -58.64 -8.75 2.74
CA ASP A 262 -57.41 -9.44 3.02
C ASP A 262 -56.24 -8.70 2.37
N PHE A 263 -55.31 -8.25 3.17
CA PHE A 263 -54.06 -7.61 2.69
C PHE A 263 -52.86 -8.55 2.85
N VAL A 264 -52.06 -8.67 1.80
CA VAL A 264 -50.78 -9.41 1.83
C VAL A 264 -49.64 -8.46 1.81
N ILE A 265 -48.84 -8.43 2.87
CA ILE A 265 -47.61 -7.68 2.94
C ILE A 265 -46.43 -8.60 2.65
N THR A 266 -45.67 -8.32 1.60
CA THR A 266 -44.50 -9.12 1.22
C THR A 266 -43.22 -8.39 1.59
N ILE A 267 -42.44 -8.96 2.51
CA ILE A 267 -41.13 -8.44 2.91
C ILE A 267 -40.05 -9.25 2.19
N ARG A 268 -39.25 -8.59 1.34
CA ARG A 268 -38.11 -9.24 0.67
C ARG A 268 -36.82 -9.02 1.47
N LEU A 269 -36.21 -10.09 1.95
CA LEU A 269 -34.91 -10.08 2.62
C LEU A 269 -33.82 -10.37 1.61
N ASN A 270 -32.97 -9.35 1.33
CA ASN A 270 -31.83 -9.50 0.41
C ASN A 270 -30.57 -9.89 1.18
N GLN A 271 -29.72 -10.74 0.58
CA GLN A 271 -28.42 -11.17 1.13
C GLN A 271 -28.48 -11.78 2.55
N THR A 272 -29.58 -12.45 2.87
CA THR A 272 -29.81 -13.02 4.21
C THR A 272 -29.65 -14.55 4.16
N THR A 273 -28.99 -15.15 5.15
CA THR A 273 -28.89 -16.61 5.25
C THR A 273 -30.25 -17.21 5.60
N GLN A 274 -30.44 -18.48 5.27
CA GLN A 274 -31.69 -19.18 5.60
C GLN A 274 -31.98 -19.17 7.11
N GLN A 275 -30.95 -19.29 7.95
CA GLN A 275 -31.10 -19.23 9.41
C GLN A 275 -31.57 -17.86 9.91
N GLN A 276 -31.01 -16.80 9.39
CA GLN A 276 -31.43 -15.42 9.71
C GLN A 276 -32.87 -15.15 9.23
N ALA A 277 -33.24 -15.60 8.04
CA ALA A 277 -34.59 -15.45 7.52
C ALA A 277 -35.65 -16.18 8.40
N VAL A 278 -35.33 -17.39 8.87
CA VAL A 278 -36.19 -18.15 9.79
C VAL A 278 -36.31 -17.44 11.14
N GLU A 279 -35.24 -16.83 11.67
CA GLU A 279 -35.26 -16.10 12.92
C GLU A 279 -36.14 -14.86 12.85
N ILE A 280 -36.02 -14.08 11.75
CA ILE A 280 -36.86 -12.92 11.48
C ILE A 280 -38.34 -13.32 11.35
N ALA A 281 -38.62 -14.41 10.60
CA ALA A 281 -39.98 -14.91 10.47
C ALA A 281 -40.57 -15.36 11.81
N ARG A 282 -39.78 -15.98 12.69
CA ARG A 282 -40.21 -16.32 14.07
C ARG A 282 -40.59 -15.10 14.90
N LYS A 283 -39.78 -14.01 14.83
CA LYS A 283 -40.08 -12.77 15.54
C LYS A 283 -41.37 -12.16 15.04
N LEU A 284 -41.53 -12.05 13.71
CA LEU A 284 -42.77 -11.52 13.09
C LEU A 284 -44.00 -12.38 13.44
N LYS A 285 -43.85 -13.70 13.46
CA LYS A 285 -44.93 -14.62 13.84
C LYS A 285 -45.32 -14.49 15.32
N ALA A 286 -44.36 -14.21 16.20
CA ALA A 286 -44.65 -13.96 17.62
C ALA A 286 -45.43 -12.66 17.85
N GLU A 287 -45.28 -11.65 17.00
CA GLU A 287 -45.95 -10.35 17.10
C GLU A 287 -47.30 -10.31 16.32
N LEU A 288 -47.35 -10.95 15.14
CA LEU A 288 -48.47 -10.87 14.21
C LEU A 288 -49.32 -12.15 14.13
N GLY A 289 -48.94 -13.21 14.83
CA GLY A 289 -49.68 -14.46 14.86
C GLY A 289 -49.46 -15.34 13.62
N ASP A 290 -50.42 -16.25 13.36
CA ASP A 290 -50.31 -17.29 12.31
C ASP A 290 -50.48 -16.79 10.86
N VAL A 291 -50.65 -15.47 10.68
CA VAL A 291 -50.75 -14.86 9.34
C VAL A 291 -49.42 -14.74 8.63
N VAL A 292 -48.30 -15.00 9.35
CA VAL A 292 -46.93 -14.91 8.79
C VAL A 292 -46.49 -16.23 8.17
N SER A 293 -46.14 -16.22 6.87
CA SER A 293 -45.54 -17.35 6.15
C SER A 293 -44.20 -16.97 5.54
N LEU A 294 -43.23 -17.91 5.56
CA LEU A 294 -41.92 -17.74 4.96
C LEU A 294 -41.78 -18.55 3.68
N ASN A 295 -41.57 -17.89 2.55
CA ASN A 295 -41.35 -18.53 1.26
C ASN A 295 -39.98 -18.17 0.71
N LYS A 296 -39.25 -19.12 0.12
CA LYS A 296 -38.01 -18.89 -0.58
C LYS A 296 -38.30 -18.23 -1.92
N ALA A 297 -37.75 -17.02 -2.15
CA ALA A 297 -37.81 -16.39 -3.47
C ALA A 297 -37.04 -17.26 -4.50
N LYS A 298 -37.68 -17.48 -5.65
CA LYS A 298 -37.04 -18.17 -6.79
C LYS A 298 -36.08 -17.27 -7.52
#